data_d8f18bc8646365f7f38a96439da9522d
#
_entry.id   d8f18bc8646365f7f38a96439da9522d
#
_cell.length_a   1.000
_cell.length_b   1.000
_cell.length_c   1.000
_cell.angle_alpha   90.00
_cell.angle_beta   90.00
_cell.angle_gamma   90.00
#
_symmetry.space_group_name_H-M   'P 1'
#
loop_
_entity.id
_entity.type
_entity.pdbx_description
1 polymer ?
#
loop_
_entity_poly.entity_id
_entity_poly.type
_entity_poly.pdbx_seq_one_letter_code
_entity_poly.pdbx_strand_id
1 'polypeptide(L)' 'MDEALKIKLEASAFRALQKHLMVERTDVQNIDLMNLAGFCRNCLSRWYQEAALENGLELTKDEAREIFYLSLIHI' A
#
# COMPACT_ATOMS: atom_id res chain seq x y z
N MET A 1 4.75 3.76 -24.30
CA MET A 1 4.10 4.59 -23.26
C MET A 1 5.16 5.42 -22.58
N ASP A 2 4.86 6.68 -22.33
CA ASP A 2 5.76 7.58 -21.62
C ASP A 2 6.00 7.08 -20.19
N GLU A 3 7.24 7.15 -19.73
CA GLU A 3 7.62 6.65 -18.41
C GLU A 3 6.90 7.41 -17.28
N ALA A 4 6.76 8.72 -17.43
CA ALA A 4 6.05 9.52 -16.43
C ALA A 4 4.57 9.12 -16.33
N LEU A 5 3.94 8.84 -17.46
CA LEU A 5 2.55 8.37 -17.50
C LEU A 5 2.44 6.97 -16.88
N LYS A 6 3.37 6.09 -17.20
CA LYS A 6 3.40 4.73 -16.63
C LYS A 6 3.47 4.76 -15.11
N ILE A 7 4.33 5.61 -14.55
CA ILE A 7 4.45 5.77 -13.09
C ILE A 7 3.14 6.27 -12.50
N LYS A 8 2.47 7.21 -13.14
CA LYS A 8 1.17 7.72 -12.68
C LYS A 8 0.11 6.62 -12.69
N LEU A 9 0.10 5.79 -13.70
CA LEU A 9 -0.86 4.69 -13.81
C LEU A 9 -0.60 3.64 -12.72
N GLU A 10 0.66 3.32 -12.46
CA GLU A 10 1.04 2.40 -11.41
C GLU A 10 0.65 2.95 -10.03
N ALA A 11 0.87 4.24 -9.79
CA ALA A 11 0.46 4.88 -8.55
C ALA A 11 -1.05 4.87 -8.38
N SER A 12 -1.80 5.14 -9.44
CA SER A 12 -3.26 5.10 -9.41
C SER A 12 -3.79 3.69 -9.13
N ALA A 13 -3.18 2.69 -9.73
CA ALA A 13 -3.54 1.29 -9.50
C ALA A 13 -3.26 0.88 -8.06
N PHE A 14 -2.12 1.29 -7.51
CA PHE A 14 -1.78 1.03 -6.12
C PHE A 14 -2.79 1.68 -5.17
N ARG A 15 -3.17 2.92 -5.45
CA ARG A 15 -4.17 3.62 -4.64
C ARG A 15 -5.55 2.96 -4.71
N ALA A 16 -5.91 2.42 -5.88
CA ALA A 16 -7.15 1.67 -6.03
C ALA A 16 -7.14 0.40 -5.17
N LEU A 17 -6.03 -0.33 -5.17
CA LEU A 17 -5.84 -1.50 -4.32
C LEU A 17 -5.91 -1.12 -2.84
N GLN A 18 -5.25 -0.05 -2.46
CA GLN A 18 -5.24 0.46 -1.10
C GLN A 18 -6.66 0.80 -0.64
N LYS A 19 -7.40 1.54 -1.44
CA LYS A 19 -8.79 1.88 -1.14
C LYS A 19 -9.66 0.63 -1.02
N HIS A 20 -9.49 -0.32 -1.92
CA HIS A 20 -10.25 -1.56 -1.92
C HIS A 20 -10.07 -2.33 -0.61
N LEU A 21 -8.83 -2.47 -0.15
CA LEU A 21 -8.52 -3.22 1.06
C LEU A 21 -8.84 -2.46 2.34
N MET A 22 -8.67 -1.15 2.34
CA MET A 22 -8.77 -0.34 3.56
C MET A 22 -10.13 0.27 3.78
N VAL A 23 -10.94 0.42 2.73
CA VAL A 23 -12.25 1.06 2.80
C VAL A 23 -13.37 0.11 2.39
N GLU A 24 -13.21 -0.58 1.26
CA GLU A 24 -14.30 -1.38 0.69
C GLU A 24 -14.40 -2.79 1.27
N ARG A 25 -13.27 -3.45 1.50
CA ARG A 25 -13.23 -4.84 1.97
C ARG A 25 -12.59 -4.94 3.35
N THR A 26 -13.08 -4.15 4.28
CA THR A 26 -12.65 -4.21 5.69
C THR A 26 -13.11 -5.50 6.37
N ASP A 27 -14.05 -6.22 5.78
CA ASP A 27 -14.51 -7.53 6.23
C ASP A 27 -13.46 -8.63 6.07
N VAL A 28 -12.54 -8.45 5.11
CA VAL A 28 -11.48 -9.45 4.85
C VAL A 28 -10.31 -9.20 5.78
N GLN A 29 -10.00 -10.20 6.60
CA GLN A 29 -8.90 -10.11 7.55
C GLN A 29 -7.55 -10.37 6.89
N ASN A 30 -6.49 -9.88 7.51
CA ASN A 30 -5.13 -10.07 6.99
C ASN A 30 -4.77 -11.54 6.85
N ILE A 31 -5.23 -12.39 7.77
CA ILE A 31 -4.95 -13.84 7.67
C ILE A 31 -5.62 -14.45 6.43
N ASP A 32 -6.80 -13.97 6.07
CA ASP A 32 -7.50 -14.45 4.88
C ASP A 32 -6.74 -14.07 3.62
N LEU A 33 -6.21 -12.83 3.57
CA LEU A 33 -5.39 -12.38 2.46
C LEU A 33 -4.11 -13.21 2.33
N MET A 34 -3.44 -13.47 3.45
CA MET A 34 -2.22 -14.28 3.45
C MET A 34 -2.48 -15.68 2.92
N ASN A 35 -3.57 -16.29 3.35
CA ASN A 35 -3.90 -17.65 2.93
C ASN A 35 -4.28 -17.72 1.45
N LEU A 36 -4.97 -16.70 0.94
CA LEU A 36 -5.46 -16.68 -0.43
C LEU A 36 -4.43 -16.15 -1.42
N ALA A 37 -3.77 -15.06 -1.08
CA ALA A 37 -2.93 -14.31 -2.03
C ALA A 37 -1.46 -14.24 -1.65
N GLY A 38 -1.08 -14.70 -0.46
CA GLY A 38 0.31 -14.70 -0.03
C GLY A 38 0.83 -13.36 0.46
N PHE A 39 -0.05 -12.37 0.64
CA PHE A 39 0.30 -11.07 1.21
C PHE A 39 -0.86 -10.53 2.02
N CYS A 40 -0.59 -9.51 2.83
CA CYS A 40 -1.63 -8.82 3.58
C CYS A 40 -1.37 -7.30 3.59
N ARG A 41 -2.22 -6.55 4.29
CA ARG A 41 -2.09 -5.09 4.38
C ARG A 41 -0.75 -4.67 4.97
N ASN A 42 -0.25 -5.42 5.95
CA ASN A 42 1.06 -5.15 6.54
C ASN A 42 2.21 -5.37 5.54
N CYS A 43 2.07 -6.32 4.64
CA CYS A 43 3.04 -6.54 3.57
C CYS A 43 3.08 -5.35 2.61
N LEU A 44 1.93 -4.78 2.27
CA LEU A 44 1.86 -3.58 1.43
C LEU A 44 2.55 -2.39 2.11
N SER A 45 2.34 -2.23 3.40
CA SER A 45 3.00 -1.20 4.20
C SER A 45 4.53 -1.39 4.18
N ARG A 46 5.01 -2.62 4.30
CA ARG A 46 6.43 -2.94 4.24
C ARG A 46 7.01 -2.63 2.85
N TRP A 47 6.29 -3.00 1.80
CA TRP A 47 6.72 -2.68 0.43
C TRP A 47 6.80 -1.18 0.19
N TYR A 48 5.90 -0.42 0.80
CA TYR A 48 5.95 1.04 0.76
C TYR A 48 7.22 1.56 1.46
N GLN A 49 7.55 0.99 2.61
CA GLN A 49 8.78 1.32 3.34
C GLN A 49 10.03 1.04 2.49
N GLU A 50 10.06 -0.13 1.85
CA GLU A 50 11.17 -0.53 0.98
C GLU A 50 11.29 0.40 -0.23
N ALA A 51 10.17 0.76 -0.84
CA ALA A 51 10.16 1.70 -1.96
C ALA A 51 10.67 3.08 -1.55
N ALA A 52 10.31 3.54 -0.35
CA ALA A 52 10.79 4.80 0.19
C ALA A 52 12.31 4.77 0.34
N LEU A 53 12.86 3.68 0.86
CA LEU A 53 14.31 3.53 1.03
C LEU A 53 15.02 3.55 -0.32
N GLU A 54 14.48 2.88 -1.33
CA GLU A 54 15.04 2.89 -2.68
C GLU A 54 15.09 4.30 -3.28
N ASN A 55 14.22 5.18 -2.83
CA ASN A 55 14.15 6.56 -3.30
C ASN A 55 14.80 7.55 -2.33
N GLY A 56 15.62 7.05 -1.41
CA GLY A 56 16.42 7.89 -0.51
C GLY A 56 15.69 8.43 0.70
N LEU A 57 14.49 7.90 1.00
CA LEU A 57 13.71 8.32 2.15
C LEU A 57 13.63 7.17 3.15
N GLU A 58 14.17 7.38 4.35
CA GLU A 58 14.07 6.39 5.42
C GLU A 58 12.76 6.58 6.18
N LEU A 59 11.94 5.54 6.18
CA LEU A 59 10.73 5.48 6.99
C LEU A 59 10.88 4.31 7.96
N THR A 60 10.44 4.52 9.20
CA THR A 60 10.32 3.40 10.12
C THR A 60 9.12 2.54 9.72
N LYS A 61 9.08 1.33 10.24
CA LYS A 61 7.95 0.44 10.03
C LYS A 61 6.64 1.09 10.46
N ASP A 62 6.65 1.77 11.60
CA ASP A 62 5.45 2.42 12.13
C ASP A 62 5.04 3.62 11.27
N GLU A 63 5.99 4.41 10.79
CA GLU A 63 5.71 5.53 9.90
C GLU A 63 5.09 5.05 8.59
N ALA A 64 5.62 3.97 8.01
CA ALA A 64 5.08 3.41 6.79
C ALA A 64 3.66 2.88 6.98
N ARG A 65 3.40 2.23 8.12
CA ARG A 65 2.05 1.75 8.46
C ARG A 65 1.08 2.92 8.62
N GLU A 66 1.51 3.98 9.28
CA GLU A 66 0.70 5.16 9.46
C GLU A 66 0.29 5.76 8.12
N ILE A 67 1.24 5.93 7.23
CA ILE A 67 0.98 6.45 5.89
C ILE A 67 0.01 5.54 5.13
N PHE A 68 0.25 4.23 5.16
CA PHE A 68 -0.58 3.29 4.42
C PHE A 68 -2.00 3.20 4.98
N TYR A 69 -2.14 3.08 6.31
CA TYR A 69 -3.45 2.88 6.94
C TYR A 69 -4.23 4.18 7.10
N LEU A 70 -3.56 5.28 7.44
CA LEU A 70 -4.24 6.54 7.77
C LEU A 70 -4.45 7.47 6.58
N SER A 71 -3.67 7.30 5.52
CA SER A 71 -3.79 8.18 4.35
C SER A 71 -5.18 8.13 3.70
N LEU A 72 -5.91 7.03 3.89
CA LEU A 72 -7.28 6.89 3.38
C LEU A 72 -8.34 7.33 4.39
N ILE A 73 -8.00 7.33 5.67
CA ILE A 73 -8.95 7.70 6.72
C ILE A 73 -9.20 9.21 6.72
N HIS A 74 -8.22 9.97 6.27
CA HIS A 74 -8.27 11.43 6.25
C HIS A 74 -8.70 12.03 4.91
N ILE A 75 -9.10 11.21 3.97
CA ILE A 75 -9.58 11.68 2.68
C ILE A 75 -11.08 11.98 2.70
#